data_856f2a3b6783d1a30451afeb0439810a
#
_entry.id   856f2a3b6783d1a30451afeb0439810a
#
_cell.length_a   1.000
_cell.length_b   1.000
_cell.length_c   1.000
_cell.angle_alpha   90.00
_cell.angle_beta   90.00
_cell.angle_gamma   90.00
#
_symmetry.space_group_name_H-M   'P 1'
#
loop_
_entity.id
_entity.type
_entity.pdbx_description
1 polymer ?
#
loop_
_entity_poly.entity_id
_entity_poly.type
_entity_poly.pdbx_seq_one_letter_code
_entity_poly.pdbx_strand_id
1 'polypeptide(L)'
;EKSKDTTEESTDDSSTDSSKSKEPDNEDWEPETETVEVLDDPVRMYLREIGRVRLLTSKDERSLARKIEGGKHLTALQNELTGLESRQPRPWEITCGLLRRLIAASHLLAALGEQLGLPANLTLSQVTDHPKLRAAIDAEVSPEMLAAAAESMGEDVEGLYLQVVHLSLNSWLIMDQVLRIQIF
;
A
#
# COMPACT_ATOMS: atom_id res chain seq x y z
N GLU A 1 27.65 48.99 15.93
CA GLU A 1 27.31 49.72 17.17
C GLU A 1 26.36 48.80 17.96
N LYS A 2 26.96 48.03 18.85
CA LYS A 2 26.96 48.26 20.31
C LYS A 2 25.60 47.95 20.92
N SER A 3 25.47 47.02 21.69
CA SER A 3 25.94 46.68 23.05
C SER A 3 24.77 46.04 23.75
N LYS A 4 24.98 44.87 24.38
CA LYS A 4 25.21 44.72 25.86
C LYS A 4 23.90 44.76 26.63
N ASP A 5 23.65 43.90 27.43
CA ASP A 5 24.22 43.30 28.62
C ASP A 5 23.08 43.04 29.58
N THR A 6 23.14 41.97 30.26
CA THR A 6 23.45 41.70 31.68
C THR A 6 22.23 41.15 32.43
N THR A 7 22.31 39.86 32.86
CA THR A 7 22.64 39.33 34.20
C THR A 7 21.70 39.83 35.32
N GLU A 8 21.24 38.96 36.12
CA GLU A 8 21.61 38.44 37.43
C GLU A 8 20.33 37.92 38.11
N GLU A 9 20.27 36.72 38.59
CA GLU A 9 20.82 36.14 39.82
C GLU A 9 19.92 36.34 41.04
N SER A 10 19.83 35.28 41.74
CA SER A 10 19.79 35.02 43.18
C SER A 10 18.46 34.57 43.79
N THR A 11 18.57 33.44 44.28
CA THR A 11 18.77 32.89 45.64
C THR A 11 17.53 32.66 46.44
N ASP A 12 17.46 31.39 46.82
CA ASP A 12 17.43 30.89 48.21
C ASP A 12 16.18 31.18 49.01
N ASP A 13 15.52 30.19 49.51
CA ASP A 13 15.58 29.81 50.89
C ASP A 13 14.82 28.50 51.20
N SER A 14 15.48 27.75 52.02
CA SER A 14 15.13 26.51 52.69
C SER A 14 13.90 26.59 53.59
N SER A 15 13.13 25.56 53.65
CA SER A 15 12.68 25.06 54.96
C SER A 15 12.23 23.59 54.90
N THR A 16 12.98 22.81 55.60
CA THR A 16 12.68 21.51 56.13
C THR A 16 11.31 21.42 56.78
N ASP A 17 10.49 20.43 56.40
CA ASP A 17 9.63 19.77 57.40
C ASP A 17 9.58 18.27 57.19
N SER A 18 10.05 17.62 58.25
CA SER A 18 10.08 16.19 58.44
C SER A 18 8.70 15.74 58.88
N SER A 19 7.99 15.05 58.04
CA SER A 19 6.90 14.19 58.49
C SER A 19 7.08 12.77 58.00
N LYS A 20 7.59 11.98 58.92
CA LYS A 20 7.72 10.55 59.01
C LYS A 20 6.34 9.90 58.86
N SER A 21 5.99 9.40 57.70
CA SER A 21 4.85 8.51 57.53
C SER A 21 5.36 7.09 57.22
N LYS A 22 4.94 6.19 58.10
CA LYS A 22 5.18 4.77 58.16
C LYS A 22 5.02 4.10 56.81
N GLU A 23 6.02 3.30 56.45
CA GLU A 23 5.89 2.25 55.46
C GLU A 23 4.82 1.25 55.94
N PRO A 24 3.89 0.87 55.07
CA PRO A 24 3.09 -0.32 55.32
C PRO A 24 3.94 -1.55 54.96
N ASP A 25 3.89 -2.51 55.83
CA ASP A 25 4.50 -3.81 55.72
C ASP A 25 4.37 -4.38 54.30
N ASN A 26 5.52 -4.71 53.78
CA ASN A 26 5.67 -5.52 52.60
C ASN A 26 5.22 -6.94 52.96
N GLU A 27 3.93 -7.21 52.82
CA GLU A 27 3.46 -8.60 52.80
C GLU A 27 4.10 -9.23 51.58
N ASP A 28 5.04 -10.09 51.86
CA ASP A 28 5.74 -10.97 50.93
C ASP A 28 4.69 -11.83 50.24
N TRP A 29 4.14 -11.30 49.11
CA TRP A 29 3.25 -12.05 48.26
C TRP A 29 4.12 -13.02 47.45
N GLU A 30 4.46 -14.16 48.10
CA GLU A 30 4.95 -15.32 47.38
C GLU A 30 3.84 -15.77 46.42
N PRO A 31 4.03 -15.73 45.11
CA PRO A 31 3.09 -16.39 44.23
C PRO A 31 3.22 -17.88 44.51
N GLU A 32 2.20 -18.44 45.12
CA GLU A 32 2.03 -19.88 45.16
C GLU A 32 2.17 -20.36 43.72
N THR A 33 3.30 -20.94 43.42
CA THR A 33 3.50 -21.75 42.24
C THR A 33 2.67 -23.00 42.41
N GLU A 34 1.34 -22.83 42.35
CA GLU A 34 0.50 -23.93 41.97
C GLU A 34 1.06 -24.46 40.65
N THR A 35 1.57 -25.67 40.74
CA THR A 35 1.84 -26.52 39.58
C THR A 35 0.54 -26.69 38.85
N VAL A 36 0.17 -25.66 38.08
CA VAL A 36 -0.90 -25.73 37.12
C VAL A 36 -0.45 -26.80 36.14
N GLU A 37 -0.96 -28.01 36.36
CA GLU A 37 -0.92 -29.09 35.40
C GLU A 37 -1.15 -28.44 34.04
N VAL A 38 -0.21 -28.68 33.14
CA VAL A 38 -0.25 -28.20 31.75
C VAL A 38 -1.39 -28.94 31.06
N LEU A 39 -2.61 -28.65 31.50
CA LEU A 39 -3.75 -28.85 30.64
C LEU A 39 -3.50 -27.92 29.44
N ASP A 40 -3.34 -28.53 28.29
CA ASP A 40 -3.21 -27.87 27.02
C ASP A 40 -4.43 -26.95 26.84
N ASP A 41 -4.34 -25.76 27.45
CA ASP A 41 -5.41 -24.78 27.37
C ASP A 41 -5.49 -24.34 25.91
N PRO A 42 -6.56 -24.71 25.20
CA PRO A 42 -6.71 -24.40 23.78
C PRO A 42 -6.58 -22.90 23.53
N VAL A 43 -6.91 -22.06 24.51
CA VAL A 43 -6.74 -20.61 24.44
C VAL A 43 -5.26 -20.23 24.46
N ARG A 44 -4.46 -20.85 25.35
CA ARG A 44 -3.00 -20.63 25.40
C ARG A 44 -2.32 -21.08 24.12
N MET A 45 -2.70 -22.25 23.59
CA MET A 45 -2.18 -22.75 22.33
C MET A 45 -2.54 -21.78 21.18
N TYR A 46 -3.80 -21.35 21.12
CA TYR A 46 -4.26 -20.37 20.15
C TYR A 46 -3.50 -19.05 20.24
N LEU A 47 -3.35 -18.48 21.45
CA LEU A 47 -2.59 -17.24 21.65
C LEU A 47 -1.11 -17.39 21.28
N ARG A 48 -0.50 -18.54 21.53
CA ARG A 48 0.87 -18.85 21.11
C ARG A 48 0.96 -18.93 19.58
N GLU A 49 -0.04 -19.50 18.93
CA GLU A 49 -0.07 -19.66 17.48
C GLU A 49 -0.25 -18.33 16.75
N ILE A 50 -1.22 -17.51 17.17
CA ILE A 50 -1.42 -16.17 16.61
C ILE A 50 -0.24 -15.24 16.90
N GLY A 51 0.42 -15.38 18.06
CA GLY A 51 1.61 -14.59 18.41
C GLY A 51 2.85 -14.90 17.56
N ARG A 52 2.88 -16.05 16.87
CA ARG A 52 3.96 -16.40 15.93
C ARG A 52 3.82 -15.70 14.58
N VAL A 53 2.61 -15.31 14.23
CA VAL A 53 2.33 -14.62 12.97
C VAL A 53 2.63 -13.14 13.14
N ARG A 54 3.59 -12.65 12.35
CA ARG A 54 3.92 -11.22 12.35
C ARG A 54 2.74 -10.41 11.81
N LEU A 55 2.41 -9.32 12.49
CA LEU A 55 1.43 -8.36 12.00
C LEU A 55 1.89 -7.77 10.64
N LEU A 56 0.94 -7.61 9.75
CA LEU A 56 1.19 -6.97 8.45
C LEU A 56 1.48 -5.49 8.63
N THR A 57 2.45 -5.01 7.90
CA THR A 57 2.67 -3.58 7.74
C THR A 57 1.74 -3.01 6.67
N SER A 58 1.45 -1.71 6.68
CA SER A 58 0.64 -1.06 5.63
C SER A 58 1.22 -1.27 4.21
N LYS A 59 2.54 -1.50 4.10
CA LYS A 59 3.18 -1.85 2.83
C LYS A 59 2.83 -3.27 2.39
N ASP A 60 2.83 -4.21 3.34
CA ASP A 60 2.46 -5.61 3.07
C ASP A 60 0.99 -5.71 2.68
N GLU A 61 0.10 -4.99 3.39
CA GLU A 61 -1.34 -4.92 3.07
C GLU A 61 -1.58 -4.44 1.64
N ARG A 62 -0.96 -3.32 1.26
CA ARG A 62 -1.07 -2.79 -0.11
C ARG A 62 -0.54 -3.77 -1.16
N SER A 63 0.59 -4.42 -0.88
CA SER A 63 1.16 -5.42 -1.78
C SER A 63 0.25 -6.64 -1.95
N LEU A 64 -0.34 -7.13 -0.85
CA LEU A 64 -1.28 -8.25 -0.89
C LEU A 64 -2.59 -7.87 -1.57
N ALA A 65 -3.16 -6.71 -1.27
CA ALA A 65 -4.35 -6.19 -1.93
C ALA A 65 -4.15 -6.12 -3.45
N ARG A 66 -3.02 -5.58 -3.90
CA ARG A 66 -2.69 -5.51 -5.32
C ARG A 66 -2.59 -6.88 -5.99
N LYS A 67 -2.01 -7.88 -5.32
CA LYS A 67 -1.95 -9.25 -5.82
C LYS A 67 -3.33 -9.89 -5.93
N ILE A 68 -4.21 -9.65 -4.96
CA ILE A 68 -5.59 -10.14 -4.96
C ILE A 68 -6.37 -9.50 -6.12
N GLU A 69 -6.30 -8.19 -6.27
CA GLU A 69 -6.98 -7.48 -7.36
C GLU A 69 -6.42 -7.88 -8.73
N GLY A 70 -5.09 -8.04 -8.85
CA GLY A 70 -4.47 -8.58 -10.06
C GLY A 70 -4.95 -9.98 -10.41
N GLY A 71 -5.10 -10.86 -9.43
CA GLY A 71 -5.67 -12.20 -9.61
C GLY A 71 -7.11 -12.16 -10.11
N LYS A 72 -7.97 -11.33 -9.49
CA LYS A 72 -9.35 -11.12 -9.95
C LYS A 72 -9.41 -10.59 -11.38
N HIS A 73 -8.56 -9.62 -11.70
CA HIS A 73 -8.48 -9.03 -13.02
C HIS A 73 -8.06 -10.03 -14.11
N LEU A 74 -7.08 -10.89 -13.80
CA LEU A 74 -6.68 -11.99 -14.69
C LEU A 74 -7.81 -13.01 -14.87
N THR A 75 -8.49 -13.39 -13.79
CA THR A 75 -9.63 -14.32 -13.86
C THR A 75 -10.76 -13.74 -14.72
N ALA A 76 -11.05 -12.45 -14.59
CA ALA A 76 -12.05 -11.78 -15.43
C ALA A 76 -11.66 -11.82 -16.92
N LEU A 77 -10.39 -11.53 -17.24
CA LEU A 77 -9.88 -11.63 -18.62
C LEU A 77 -9.92 -13.06 -19.16
N GLN A 78 -9.55 -14.05 -18.33
CA GLN A 78 -9.64 -15.47 -18.71
C GLN A 78 -11.07 -15.89 -19.04
N ASN A 79 -12.04 -15.49 -18.23
CA ASN A 79 -13.46 -15.78 -18.44
C ASN A 79 -13.98 -15.12 -19.72
N GLU A 80 -13.57 -13.87 -19.99
CA GLU A 80 -13.90 -13.17 -21.23
C GLU A 80 -13.37 -13.91 -22.48
N LEU A 81 -12.09 -14.30 -22.46
CA LEU A 81 -11.48 -15.03 -23.56
C LEU A 81 -12.07 -16.44 -23.70
N THR A 82 -12.39 -17.13 -22.59
CA THR A 82 -13.07 -18.43 -22.60
C THR A 82 -14.46 -18.31 -23.23
N GLY A 83 -15.21 -17.25 -22.90
CA GLY A 83 -16.53 -16.99 -23.50
C GLY A 83 -16.47 -16.77 -25.01
N LEU A 84 -15.42 -16.15 -25.51
CA LEU A 84 -15.21 -15.91 -26.94
C LEU A 84 -14.84 -17.16 -27.72
N GLU A 85 -13.98 -18.03 -27.16
CA GLU A 85 -13.39 -19.16 -27.87
C GLU A 85 -13.91 -20.53 -27.40
N SER A 86 -14.77 -20.57 -26.38
CA SER A 86 -15.32 -21.79 -25.77
C SER A 86 -14.24 -22.80 -25.28
N ARG A 87 -13.04 -22.30 -25.01
CA ARG A 87 -11.92 -23.09 -24.48
C ARG A 87 -11.11 -22.26 -23.49
N GLN A 88 -10.32 -22.91 -22.66
CA GLN A 88 -9.39 -22.21 -21.77
C GLN A 88 -8.30 -21.48 -22.60
N PRO A 89 -8.09 -20.16 -22.33
CA PRO A 89 -7.09 -19.38 -23.04
C PRO A 89 -5.68 -19.84 -22.67
N ARG A 90 -4.79 -19.81 -23.63
CA ARG A 90 -3.36 -20.07 -23.42
C ARG A 90 -2.69 -18.85 -22.77
N PRO A 91 -1.58 -19.03 -22.03
CA PRO A 91 -0.90 -17.91 -21.35
C PRO A 91 -0.56 -16.73 -22.27
N TRP A 92 -0.13 -16.97 -23.50
CA TRP A 92 0.18 -15.94 -24.47
C TRP A 92 -1.05 -15.14 -24.92
N GLU A 93 -2.24 -15.75 -24.98
CA GLU A 93 -3.51 -15.09 -25.32
C GLU A 93 -3.91 -14.12 -24.22
N ILE A 94 -3.69 -14.50 -22.97
CA ILE A 94 -3.90 -13.63 -21.81
C ILE A 94 -2.97 -12.42 -21.88
N THR A 95 -1.68 -12.65 -22.20
CA THR A 95 -0.70 -11.55 -22.34
C THR A 95 -1.09 -10.61 -23.49
N CYS A 96 -1.51 -11.17 -24.63
CA CYS A 96 -2.04 -10.37 -25.75
C CYS A 96 -3.31 -9.59 -25.36
N GLY A 97 -4.18 -10.18 -24.53
CA GLY A 97 -5.36 -9.51 -24.00
C GLY A 97 -5.01 -8.30 -23.13
N LEU A 98 -4.05 -8.46 -22.22
CA LEU A 98 -3.54 -7.37 -21.38
C LEU A 98 -2.90 -6.25 -22.24
N LEU A 99 -2.09 -6.60 -23.26
CA LEU A 99 -1.48 -5.63 -24.17
C LEU A 99 -2.54 -4.87 -24.98
N ARG A 100 -3.58 -5.54 -25.48
CA ARG A 100 -4.69 -4.89 -26.17
C ARG A 100 -5.41 -3.87 -25.28
N ARG A 101 -5.66 -4.25 -24.01
CA ARG A 101 -6.27 -3.34 -23.04
C ARG A 101 -5.36 -2.14 -22.73
N LEU A 102 -4.05 -2.35 -22.65
CA LEU A 102 -3.07 -1.27 -22.45
C LEU A 102 -3.02 -0.32 -23.66
N ILE A 103 -3.06 -0.87 -24.88
CA ILE A 103 -3.12 -0.06 -26.12
C ILE A 103 -4.43 0.72 -26.19
N ALA A 104 -5.55 0.09 -25.83
CA ALA A 104 -6.85 0.78 -25.79
C ALA A 104 -6.85 1.97 -24.79
N ALA A 105 -6.09 1.86 -23.70
CA ALA A 105 -5.92 2.93 -22.73
C ALA A 105 -4.90 4.02 -23.15
N SER A 106 -4.41 4.02 -24.40
CA SER A 106 -3.39 4.98 -24.88
C SER A 106 -3.84 6.44 -24.79
N HIS A 107 -5.12 6.72 -25.02
CA HIS A 107 -5.70 8.06 -24.88
C HIS A 107 -5.67 8.53 -23.42
N LEU A 108 -6.04 7.66 -22.49
CA LEU A 108 -5.94 7.93 -21.05
C LEU A 108 -4.49 8.17 -20.63
N LEU A 109 -3.56 7.34 -21.12
CA LEU A 109 -2.13 7.52 -20.86
C LEU A 109 -1.60 8.86 -21.37
N ALA A 110 -2.05 9.29 -22.55
CA ALA A 110 -1.69 10.59 -23.09
C ALA A 110 -2.23 11.74 -22.23
N ALA A 111 -3.50 11.69 -21.85
CA ALA A 111 -4.13 12.68 -20.98
C ALA A 111 -3.45 12.78 -19.60
N LEU A 112 -3.19 11.65 -18.95
CA LEU A 112 -2.47 11.61 -17.68
C LEU A 112 -1.01 12.09 -17.83
N GLY A 113 -0.36 11.73 -18.95
CA GLY A 113 0.99 12.17 -19.26
C GLY A 113 1.08 13.69 -19.40
N GLU A 114 0.12 14.32 -20.05
CA GLU A 114 0.02 15.77 -20.19
C GLU A 114 -0.16 16.45 -18.83
N GLN A 115 -1.07 15.95 -17.99
CA GLN A 115 -1.29 16.47 -16.63
C GLN A 115 -0.04 16.34 -15.73
N LEU A 116 0.75 15.29 -15.92
CA LEU A 116 1.99 15.05 -15.18
C LEU A 116 3.22 15.75 -15.78
N GLY A 117 3.04 16.46 -16.90
CA GLY A 117 4.11 17.14 -17.63
C GLY A 117 5.15 16.18 -18.19
N LEU A 118 4.70 15.02 -18.72
CA LEU A 118 5.59 14.08 -19.39
C LEU A 118 5.87 14.51 -20.82
N PRO A 119 7.08 14.21 -21.37
CA PRO A 119 7.39 14.49 -22.75
C PRO A 119 6.47 13.72 -23.71
N ALA A 120 5.96 14.38 -24.74
CA ALA A 120 5.05 13.78 -25.71
C ALA A 120 5.73 12.73 -26.65
N ASN A 121 7.05 12.63 -26.64
CA ASN A 121 7.82 11.73 -27.50
C ASN A 121 8.14 10.37 -26.87
N LEU A 122 7.57 10.07 -25.71
CA LEU A 122 7.77 8.79 -25.03
C LEU A 122 6.98 7.67 -25.72
N THR A 123 7.60 6.50 -25.81
CA THR A 123 6.90 5.28 -26.23
C THR A 123 5.93 4.81 -25.14
N LEU A 124 4.95 3.99 -25.50
CA LEU A 124 3.96 3.43 -24.56
C LEU A 124 4.62 2.77 -23.34
N SER A 125 5.68 1.98 -23.57
CA SER A 125 6.46 1.35 -22.50
C SER A 125 7.14 2.38 -21.61
N GLN A 126 7.78 3.40 -22.18
CA GLN A 126 8.45 4.44 -21.40
C GLN A 126 7.47 5.27 -20.56
N VAL A 127 6.26 5.52 -21.10
CA VAL A 127 5.21 6.22 -20.33
C VAL A 127 4.72 5.36 -19.17
N THR A 128 4.41 4.08 -19.44
CA THR A 128 3.90 3.17 -18.42
C THR A 128 4.90 2.90 -17.27
N ASP A 129 6.19 2.93 -17.58
CA ASP A 129 7.26 2.70 -16.59
C ASP A 129 7.74 4.00 -15.94
N HIS A 130 7.22 5.15 -16.38
CA HIS A 130 7.68 6.43 -15.89
C HIS A 130 7.35 6.62 -14.39
N PRO A 131 8.32 6.97 -13.53
CA PRO A 131 8.12 7.01 -12.09
C PRO A 131 7.03 7.98 -11.64
N LYS A 132 6.85 9.11 -12.33
CA LYS A 132 5.77 10.06 -12.03
C LYS A 132 4.39 9.45 -12.31
N LEU A 133 4.23 8.74 -13.43
CA LEU A 133 2.98 8.08 -13.74
C LEU A 133 2.69 6.97 -12.73
N ARG A 134 3.69 6.13 -12.43
CA ARG A 134 3.54 5.05 -11.46
C ARG A 134 3.16 5.58 -10.07
N ALA A 135 3.79 6.66 -9.62
CA ALA A 135 3.44 7.30 -8.36
C ALA A 135 1.99 7.83 -8.36
N ALA A 136 1.50 8.32 -9.50
CA ALA A 136 0.16 8.86 -9.62
C ALA A 136 -0.94 7.77 -9.70
N ILE A 137 -0.68 6.65 -10.39
CA ILE A 137 -1.71 5.60 -10.62
C ILE A 137 -1.63 4.42 -9.63
N ASP A 138 -0.48 4.19 -8.99
CA ASP A 138 -0.27 3.06 -8.05
C ASP A 138 -0.48 3.46 -6.58
N ALA A 139 -0.57 4.75 -6.29
CA ALA A 139 -0.89 5.30 -4.99
C ALA A 139 -2.37 5.74 -4.91
N GLU A 140 -2.67 6.63 -4.02
CA GLU A 140 -3.98 7.28 -3.98
C GLU A 140 -4.09 8.28 -5.13
N VAL A 141 -5.03 8.03 -6.04
CA VAL A 141 -5.22 8.84 -7.24
C VAL A 141 -5.78 10.21 -6.83
N SER A 142 -5.08 11.28 -7.20
CA SER A 142 -5.52 12.64 -6.89
C SER A 142 -6.86 12.96 -7.56
N PRO A 143 -7.89 13.40 -6.81
CA PRO A 143 -9.17 13.79 -7.39
C PRO A 143 -9.05 14.99 -8.35
N GLU A 144 -8.08 15.87 -8.11
CA GLU A 144 -7.82 17.02 -8.99
C GLU A 144 -7.28 16.57 -10.35
N MET A 145 -6.35 15.63 -10.37
CA MET A 145 -5.79 15.04 -11.59
C MET A 145 -6.88 14.28 -12.37
N LEU A 146 -7.74 13.53 -11.66
CA LEU A 146 -8.86 12.83 -12.29
C LEU A 146 -9.84 13.80 -12.93
N ALA A 147 -10.23 14.86 -12.23
CA ALA A 147 -11.16 15.85 -12.75
C ALA A 147 -10.59 16.55 -13.99
N ALA A 148 -9.32 16.96 -13.96
CA ALA A 148 -8.65 17.58 -15.11
C ALA A 148 -8.55 16.62 -16.32
N ALA A 149 -8.23 15.34 -16.08
CA ALA A 149 -8.20 14.33 -17.13
C ALA A 149 -9.60 14.04 -17.69
N ALA A 150 -10.62 13.95 -16.83
CA ALA A 150 -12.02 13.76 -17.23
C ALA A 150 -12.53 14.91 -18.11
N GLU A 151 -12.23 16.15 -17.72
CA GLU A 151 -12.56 17.34 -18.52
C GLU A 151 -11.89 17.30 -19.90
N SER A 152 -10.61 16.92 -19.96
CA SER A 152 -9.87 16.84 -21.24
C SER A 152 -10.37 15.74 -22.15
N MET A 153 -10.90 14.63 -21.59
CA MET A 153 -11.42 13.49 -22.35
C MET A 153 -12.93 13.57 -22.60
N GLY A 154 -13.64 14.44 -21.88
CA GLY A 154 -15.10 14.53 -21.94
C GLY A 154 -15.80 13.31 -21.33
N GLU A 155 -15.14 12.65 -20.40
CA GLU A 155 -15.64 11.45 -19.70
C GLU A 155 -16.09 11.77 -18.27
N ASP A 156 -16.87 10.83 -17.67
CA ASP A 156 -17.26 10.92 -16.29
C ASP A 156 -16.09 10.55 -15.36
N VAL A 157 -15.95 11.28 -14.24
CA VAL A 157 -14.86 11.11 -13.28
C VAL A 157 -14.84 9.70 -12.67
N GLU A 158 -16.02 9.14 -12.37
CA GLU A 158 -16.14 7.81 -11.77
C GLU A 158 -15.72 6.71 -12.76
N GLY A 159 -16.17 6.83 -14.01
CA GLY A 159 -15.77 5.94 -15.10
C GLY A 159 -14.27 6.01 -15.37
N LEU A 160 -13.71 7.23 -15.36
CA LEU A 160 -12.28 7.45 -15.56
C LEU A 160 -11.44 6.85 -14.41
N TYR A 161 -11.90 6.95 -13.16
CA TYR A 161 -11.24 6.33 -12.02
C TYR A 161 -11.08 4.82 -12.21
N LEU A 162 -12.15 4.13 -12.64
CA LEU A 162 -12.10 2.69 -12.93
C LEU A 162 -11.12 2.37 -14.05
N GLN A 163 -11.05 3.21 -15.10
CA GLN A 163 -10.08 3.04 -16.18
C GLN A 163 -8.65 3.21 -15.68
N VAL A 164 -8.37 4.17 -14.79
CA VAL A 164 -7.04 4.36 -14.17
C VAL A 164 -6.66 3.14 -13.32
N VAL A 165 -7.57 2.59 -12.52
CA VAL A 165 -7.34 1.37 -11.75
C VAL A 165 -7.02 0.18 -12.67
N HIS A 166 -7.79 0.00 -13.75
CA HIS A 166 -7.53 -1.05 -14.73
C HIS A 166 -6.19 -0.84 -15.45
N LEU A 167 -5.83 0.40 -15.76
CA LEU A 167 -4.53 0.75 -16.35
C LEU A 167 -3.37 0.37 -15.41
N SER A 168 -3.47 0.71 -14.13
CA SER A 168 -2.48 0.34 -13.11
C SER A 168 -2.31 -1.17 -13.02
N LEU A 169 -3.42 -1.93 -12.96
CA LEU A 169 -3.39 -3.39 -12.91
C LEU A 169 -2.83 -4.02 -14.19
N ASN A 170 -3.28 -3.59 -15.37
CA ASN A 170 -2.80 -4.11 -16.66
C ASN A 170 -1.29 -3.91 -16.83
N SER A 171 -0.81 -2.69 -16.58
CA SER A 171 0.61 -2.37 -16.72
C SER A 171 1.47 -3.13 -15.71
N TRP A 172 1.01 -3.26 -14.46
CA TRP A 172 1.72 -4.02 -13.44
C TRP A 172 1.80 -5.51 -13.77
N LEU A 173 0.70 -6.12 -14.23
CA LEU A 173 0.66 -7.53 -14.61
C LEU A 173 1.56 -7.85 -15.80
N ILE A 174 1.63 -6.97 -16.79
CA ILE A 174 2.52 -7.14 -17.95
C ILE A 174 3.97 -7.12 -17.48
N MET A 175 4.35 -6.17 -16.62
CA MET A 175 5.72 -6.09 -16.09
C MET A 175 6.09 -7.32 -15.25
N ASP A 176 5.20 -7.78 -14.37
CA ASP A 176 5.44 -8.98 -13.57
C ASP A 176 5.61 -10.24 -14.45
N GLN A 177 4.83 -10.36 -15.52
CA GLN A 177 4.96 -11.47 -16.47
C GLN A 177 6.26 -11.40 -17.28
N VAL A 178 6.63 -10.22 -17.77
CA VAL A 178 7.88 -10.04 -18.53
C VAL A 178 9.10 -10.33 -17.67
N LEU A 179 9.12 -9.88 -16.42
CA LEU A 179 10.21 -10.18 -15.49
C LEU A 179 10.32 -11.68 -15.19
N ARG A 180 9.21 -12.40 -15.09
CA ARG A 180 9.23 -13.87 -14.90
C ARG A 180 9.78 -14.62 -16.09
N ILE A 181 9.53 -14.16 -17.32
CA ILE A 181 10.04 -14.78 -18.54
C ILE A 181 11.56 -14.60 -18.67
N GLN A 182 12.14 -13.54 -18.13
CA GLN A 182 13.58 -13.29 -18.19
C GLN A 182 14.41 -14.10 -17.17
N ILE A 183 13.76 -14.78 -16.22
CA ILE A 183 14.43 -15.56 -15.16
C ILE A 183 14.56 -17.06 -15.54
N PHE A 184 13.97 -17.48 -16.64
CA PHE A 184 14.11 -18.81 -17.21
C PHE A 184 14.81 -18.73 -18.57
#